data_e1d2f27dbbbf0b0f8ab1c7c5e17f6b17
#
_entry.id   e1d2f27dbbbf0b0f8ab1c7c5e17f6b17
#
_cell.length_a   1.000
_cell.length_b   1.000
_cell.length_c   1.000
_cell.angle_alpha   90.00
_cell.angle_beta   90.00
_cell.angle_gamma   90.00
#
_symmetry.space_group_name_H-M   'P 1'
#
loop_
_entity.id
_entity.type
_entity.pdbx_description
1 polymer ?
#
loop_
_entity_poly.entity_id
_entity_poly.type
_entity_poly.pdbx_seq_one_letter_code
_entity_poly.pdbx_strand_id
1 'polypeptide(L)'
;MLPSRRHLLTALLALPALRARPAIAQAPQTPQARLDRLDLLRHRDDAGVVRPVTTPAEWARRRAEVVRAMQQVMGPLPGRDKRVPLAVQVLDETDAGTYVRRAITYQSEPGSRTPAWLCVPKAALRGRPAPAVLCLHPTDNTIGHDVVVGLGGRPNRAYAAELAERGFVTIAPSYPLLARYQPDVRGLGYESGTMKAIWDNVRAIDVLESLPFVAAGRVGAIGHSLGGHNAVYTAVLEPRIGAVVSSCGLDLYTDYYGGDPKVWQPEKGWCQLRYMPRLL
;
A
#
# COMPACT_ATOMS: atom_id res chain seq x y z
N MET A 1 -26.28 29.96 74.22
CA MET A 1 -27.28 29.32 73.35
C MET A 1 -26.52 28.63 72.24
N LEU A 2 -26.53 27.31 72.28
CA LEU A 2 -25.83 26.46 71.30
C LEU A 2 -26.77 26.13 70.12
N PRO A 3 -26.26 26.14 68.87
CA PRO A 3 -27.05 25.66 67.70
C PRO A 3 -26.89 24.15 67.48
N SER A 4 -27.94 23.57 66.99
CA SER A 4 -28.24 22.18 66.76
C SER A 4 -27.37 21.44 65.73
N ARG A 5 -27.12 20.16 66.03
CA ARG A 5 -26.47 19.18 65.13
C ARG A 5 -27.39 18.85 63.93
N ARG A 6 -26.86 18.99 62.70
CA ARG A 6 -27.46 18.41 61.49
C ARG A 6 -26.77 17.11 61.17
N HIS A 7 -27.54 16.03 61.06
CA HIS A 7 -27.06 14.72 60.64
C HIS A 7 -26.76 14.71 59.14
N LEU A 8 -25.54 14.34 58.79
CA LEU A 8 -25.16 13.99 57.44
C LEU A 8 -25.46 12.49 57.21
N LEU A 9 -26.43 12.20 56.36
CA LEU A 9 -26.68 10.84 55.85
C LEU A 9 -25.69 10.60 54.69
N THR A 10 -24.75 9.68 54.89
CA THR A 10 -23.86 9.19 53.85
C THR A 10 -24.55 8.10 53.09
N ALA A 11 -24.97 8.38 51.87
CA ALA A 11 -25.49 7.37 50.92
C ALA A 11 -24.31 6.63 50.30
N LEU A 12 -24.10 5.37 50.64
CA LEU A 12 -23.21 4.46 49.90
C LEU A 12 -23.88 4.07 48.57
N LEU A 13 -23.36 4.57 47.46
CA LEU A 13 -23.68 4.11 46.13
C LEU A 13 -22.90 2.81 45.88
N ALA A 14 -23.61 1.68 45.86
CA ALA A 14 -23.08 0.39 45.46
C ALA A 14 -22.93 0.40 43.92
N LEU A 15 -21.71 0.43 43.40
CA LEU A 15 -21.41 0.20 41.98
C LEU A 15 -21.60 -1.29 41.66
N PRO A 16 -22.33 -1.65 40.58
CA PRO A 16 -22.40 -3.03 40.15
C PRO A 16 -21.05 -3.51 39.63
N ALA A 17 -20.50 -4.56 40.21
CA ALA A 17 -19.28 -5.20 39.71
C ALA A 17 -19.52 -5.76 38.31
N LEU A 18 -18.90 -5.15 37.30
CA LEU A 18 -18.80 -5.72 35.97
C LEU A 18 -18.02 -7.03 36.07
N ARG A 19 -18.70 -8.15 36.02
CA ARG A 19 -18.09 -9.47 35.86
C ARG A 19 -17.43 -9.49 34.46
N ALA A 20 -16.10 -9.48 34.41
CA ALA A 20 -15.35 -9.75 33.21
C ALA A 20 -15.74 -11.13 32.67
N ARG A 21 -16.29 -11.19 31.47
CA ARG A 21 -16.52 -12.47 30.77
C ARG A 21 -15.14 -13.11 30.54
N PRO A 22 -14.99 -14.43 30.87
CA PRO A 22 -13.76 -15.12 30.55
C PRO A 22 -13.52 -15.04 29.03
N ALA A 23 -12.35 -14.59 28.63
CA ALA A 23 -11.90 -14.70 27.25
C ALA A 23 -11.88 -16.19 26.90
N ILE A 24 -12.75 -16.61 25.99
CA ILE A 24 -12.70 -17.97 25.44
C ILE A 24 -11.34 -18.01 24.67
N ALA A 25 -10.39 -18.71 25.27
CA ALA A 25 -9.14 -19.03 24.61
C ALA A 25 -9.48 -19.82 23.33
N GLN A 26 -9.24 -19.23 22.16
CA GLN A 26 -9.38 -19.96 20.92
C GLN A 26 -8.37 -21.12 20.96
N ALA A 27 -8.89 -22.36 20.86
CA ALA A 27 -8.04 -23.52 20.72
C ALA A 27 -7.07 -23.33 19.56
N PRO A 28 -5.81 -23.79 19.66
CA PRO A 28 -4.85 -23.68 18.59
C PRO A 28 -5.44 -24.33 17.34
N GLN A 29 -5.73 -23.51 16.33
CA GLN A 29 -6.23 -24.01 15.05
C GLN A 29 -5.11 -24.84 14.43
N THR A 30 -5.36 -26.12 14.22
CA THR A 30 -4.47 -26.98 13.43
C THR A 30 -4.23 -26.27 12.08
N PRO A 31 -2.98 -26.15 11.60
CA PRO A 31 -2.71 -25.53 10.32
C PRO A 31 -3.54 -26.22 9.24
N GLN A 32 -4.54 -25.53 8.71
CA GLN A 32 -5.32 -26.07 7.61
C GLN A 32 -4.40 -26.31 6.43
N ALA A 33 -4.44 -27.51 5.85
CA ALA A 33 -3.65 -27.82 4.65
C ALA A 33 -3.88 -26.77 3.58
N ARG A 34 -2.79 -26.32 2.93
CA ARG A 34 -2.89 -25.32 1.85
C ARG A 34 -3.78 -25.85 0.72
N LEU A 35 -4.58 -24.98 0.12
CA LEU A 35 -5.30 -25.31 -1.11
C LEU A 35 -4.30 -25.53 -2.26
N ASP A 36 -4.73 -26.34 -3.24
CA ASP A 36 -3.91 -26.62 -4.43
C ASP A 36 -3.54 -25.32 -5.14
N ARG A 37 -2.26 -25.16 -5.46
CA ARG A 37 -1.73 -24.01 -6.18
C ARG A 37 -2.01 -24.05 -7.67
N LEU A 38 -2.34 -25.22 -8.22
CA LEU A 38 -2.69 -25.39 -9.63
C LEU A 38 -4.19 -25.21 -9.89
N ASP A 39 -5.04 -25.24 -8.83
CA ASP A 39 -6.46 -24.94 -8.92
C ASP A 39 -6.82 -23.75 -8.03
N LEU A 40 -6.65 -22.55 -8.57
CA LEU A 40 -6.80 -21.30 -7.83
C LEU A 40 -8.26 -20.96 -7.48
N LEU A 41 -9.23 -21.55 -8.21
CA LEU A 41 -10.66 -21.32 -8.04
C LEU A 41 -11.27 -22.34 -7.07
N ARG A 42 -10.60 -22.58 -5.97
CA ARG A 42 -11.11 -23.39 -4.84
C ARG A 42 -11.19 -22.51 -3.58
N HIS A 43 -12.22 -22.75 -2.78
CA HIS A 43 -12.38 -22.15 -1.47
C HIS A 43 -12.78 -23.21 -0.44
N ARG A 44 -12.72 -22.87 0.86
CA ARG A 44 -13.28 -23.70 1.92
C ARG A 44 -14.65 -23.15 2.30
N ASP A 45 -15.62 -24.05 2.39
CA ASP A 45 -16.93 -23.73 2.97
C ASP A 45 -16.84 -23.61 4.51
N ASP A 46 -17.96 -23.32 5.15
CA ASP A 46 -18.02 -23.11 6.61
C ASP A 46 -17.69 -24.37 7.42
N ALA A 47 -17.80 -25.56 6.79
CA ALA A 47 -17.40 -26.86 7.35
C ALA A 47 -15.93 -27.20 7.09
N GLY A 48 -15.17 -26.32 6.37
CA GLY A 48 -13.79 -26.55 5.97
C GLY A 48 -13.61 -27.43 4.74
N VAL A 49 -14.71 -27.84 4.08
CA VAL A 49 -14.65 -28.68 2.86
C VAL A 49 -14.23 -27.85 1.66
N VAL A 50 -13.31 -28.39 0.85
CA VAL A 50 -12.84 -27.72 -0.37
C VAL A 50 -13.90 -27.81 -1.46
N ARG A 51 -14.33 -26.66 -1.97
CA ARG A 51 -15.35 -26.50 -3.02
C ARG A 51 -14.81 -25.64 -4.17
N PRO A 52 -15.33 -25.81 -5.41
CA PRO A 52 -15.05 -24.87 -6.48
C PRO A 52 -15.66 -23.49 -6.19
N VAL A 53 -15.02 -22.44 -6.68
CA VAL A 53 -15.57 -21.08 -6.68
C VAL A 53 -16.49 -20.95 -7.89
N THR A 54 -17.78 -20.78 -7.66
CA THR A 54 -18.81 -20.68 -8.70
C THR A 54 -19.64 -19.40 -8.61
N THR A 55 -19.54 -18.69 -7.48
CA THR A 55 -20.29 -17.46 -7.20
C THR A 55 -19.39 -16.31 -6.75
N PRO A 56 -19.84 -15.05 -6.91
CA PRO A 56 -19.12 -13.88 -6.36
C PRO A 56 -18.89 -13.95 -4.85
N ALA A 57 -19.82 -14.55 -4.09
CA ALA A 57 -19.69 -14.70 -2.63
C ALA A 57 -18.56 -15.68 -2.27
N GLU A 58 -18.46 -16.81 -2.97
CA GLU A 58 -17.37 -17.78 -2.80
C GLU A 58 -16.03 -17.17 -3.23
N TRP A 59 -16.02 -16.39 -4.33
CA TRP A 59 -14.84 -15.62 -4.71
C TRP A 59 -14.41 -14.64 -3.61
N ALA A 60 -15.34 -13.93 -2.99
CA ALA A 60 -15.03 -13.01 -1.91
C ALA A 60 -14.36 -13.73 -0.72
N ARG A 61 -14.82 -14.93 -0.37
CA ARG A 61 -14.18 -15.81 0.65
C ARG A 61 -12.75 -16.18 0.24
N ARG A 62 -12.59 -16.69 -1.00
CA ARG A 62 -11.28 -17.07 -1.53
C ARG A 62 -10.32 -15.89 -1.55
N ARG A 63 -10.78 -14.74 -2.06
CA ARG A 63 -10.00 -13.50 -2.07
C ARG A 63 -9.54 -13.10 -0.66
N ALA A 64 -10.41 -13.19 0.32
CA ALA A 64 -10.06 -12.87 1.70
C ALA A 64 -8.97 -13.81 2.26
N GLU A 65 -8.97 -15.10 1.91
CA GLU A 65 -7.91 -16.04 2.27
C GLU A 65 -6.58 -15.66 1.62
N VAL A 66 -6.59 -15.33 0.32
CA VAL A 66 -5.40 -14.90 -0.43
C VAL A 66 -4.81 -13.63 0.19
N VAL A 67 -5.65 -12.63 0.46
CA VAL A 67 -5.22 -11.35 1.06
C VAL A 67 -4.63 -11.58 2.47
N ARG A 68 -5.23 -12.46 3.29
CA ARG A 68 -4.64 -12.83 4.59
C ARG A 68 -3.27 -13.49 4.42
N ALA A 69 -3.13 -14.42 3.48
CA ALA A 69 -1.85 -15.09 3.22
C ALA A 69 -0.78 -14.11 2.72
N MET A 70 -1.14 -13.18 1.85
CA MET A 70 -0.24 -12.09 1.43
C MET A 70 0.25 -11.27 2.63
N GLN A 71 -0.65 -10.89 3.53
CA GLN A 71 -0.29 -10.12 4.73
C GLN A 71 0.54 -10.94 5.74
N GLN A 72 0.42 -12.26 5.78
CA GLN A 72 1.33 -13.12 6.57
C GLN A 72 2.77 -13.05 6.05
N VAL A 73 2.96 -12.89 4.74
CA VAL A 73 4.28 -12.76 4.11
C VAL A 73 4.84 -11.34 4.21
N MET A 74 4.02 -10.34 3.96
CA MET A 74 4.46 -8.94 3.85
C MET A 74 4.33 -8.14 5.14
N GLY A 75 3.59 -8.64 6.12
CA GLY A 75 3.10 -7.91 7.27
C GLY A 75 1.69 -7.33 7.03
N PRO A 76 0.98 -6.94 8.10
CA PRO A 76 -0.38 -6.41 8.02
C PRO A 76 -0.40 -5.04 7.34
N LEU A 77 -1.47 -4.76 6.57
CA LEU A 77 -1.75 -3.41 6.10
C LEU A 77 -2.07 -2.51 7.30
N PRO A 78 -1.43 -1.34 7.42
CA PRO A 78 -1.70 -0.41 8.51
C PRO A 78 -3.17 0.01 8.62
N GLY A 79 -3.60 0.26 9.84
CA GLY A 79 -4.93 0.74 10.14
C GLY A 79 -5.11 2.26 9.95
N ARG A 80 -6.31 2.74 10.33
CA ARG A 80 -6.64 4.18 10.24
C ARG A 80 -5.83 5.05 11.20
N ASP A 81 -5.30 4.48 12.27
CA ASP A 81 -4.43 5.11 13.25
C ASP A 81 -3.14 5.69 12.64
N LYS A 82 -2.65 5.11 11.55
CA LYS A 82 -1.52 5.65 10.79
C LYS A 82 -1.89 6.76 9.81
N ARG A 83 -3.17 7.05 9.59
CA ARG A 83 -3.60 8.15 8.73
C ARG A 83 -3.47 9.49 9.47
N VAL A 84 -2.53 10.31 9.02
CA VAL A 84 -2.30 11.68 9.50
C VAL A 84 -2.56 12.67 8.36
N PRO A 85 -2.70 13.98 8.63
CA PRO A 85 -2.76 14.99 7.57
C PRO A 85 -1.60 14.82 6.59
N LEU A 86 -1.87 14.90 5.30
CA LEU A 86 -0.88 14.66 4.24
C LEU A 86 0.28 15.66 4.27
N ALA A 87 0.03 16.90 4.70
CA ALA A 87 1.01 17.97 4.81
C ALA A 87 1.93 18.01 3.58
N VAL A 88 1.33 18.01 2.38
CA VAL A 88 2.05 18.01 1.10
C VAL A 88 2.92 19.26 1.01
N GLN A 89 4.19 19.06 0.64
CA GLN A 89 5.14 20.13 0.40
C GLN A 89 5.65 20.02 -1.02
N VAL A 90 5.60 21.11 -1.78
CA VAL A 90 6.26 21.24 -3.07
C VAL A 90 7.68 21.71 -2.81
N LEU A 91 8.66 20.93 -3.22
CA LEU A 91 10.07 21.20 -3.04
C LEU A 91 10.68 21.90 -4.27
N ASP A 92 10.17 21.56 -5.45
CA ASP A 92 10.58 22.13 -6.73
C ASP A 92 9.44 22.02 -7.74
N GLU A 93 9.40 22.93 -8.69
CA GLU A 93 8.45 22.95 -9.80
C GLU A 93 9.15 23.30 -11.10
N THR A 94 8.95 22.47 -12.11
CA THR A 94 9.52 22.64 -13.45
C THR A 94 8.42 22.66 -14.50
N ASP A 95 8.44 23.64 -15.40
CA ASP A 95 7.62 23.64 -16.61
C ASP A 95 8.17 22.62 -17.62
N ALA A 96 7.41 21.55 -17.87
CA ALA A 96 7.76 20.49 -18.80
C ALA A 96 6.96 20.58 -20.13
N GLY A 97 6.60 21.80 -20.56
CA GLY A 97 5.88 22.04 -21.81
C GLY A 97 4.37 21.86 -21.67
N THR A 98 3.84 20.67 -21.86
CA THR A 98 2.39 20.39 -21.76
C THR A 98 1.90 20.15 -20.33
N TYR A 99 2.80 19.87 -19.41
CA TYR A 99 2.51 19.63 -17.99
C TYR A 99 3.52 20.34 -17.09
N VAL A 100 3.20 20.43 -15.83
CA VAL A 100 4.10 20.90 -14.76
C VAL A 100 4.54 19.68 -13.96
N ARG A 101 5.86 19.53 -13.76
CA ARG A 101 6.45 18.51 -12.90
C ARG A 101 6.82 19.10 -11.55
N ARG A 102 6.33 18.53 -10.48
CA ARG A 102 6.58 18.95 -9.10
C ARG A 102 7.31 17.88 -8.34
N ALA A 103 8.46 18.20 -7.74
CA ALA A 103 9.02 17.39 -6.68
C ALA A 103 8.23 17.67 -5.39
N ILE A 104 7.63 16.67 -4.81
CA ILE A 104 6.84 16.82 -3.58
C ILE A 104 7.28 15.85 -2.50
N THR A 105 6.93 16.17 -1.26
CA THR A 105 6.84 15.18 -0.18
C THR A 105 5.46 15.22 0.46
N TYR A 106 4.99 14.09 0.95
CA TYR A 106 3.77 14.01 1.73
C TYR A 106 3.98 13.14 2.96
N GLN A 107 3.25 13.43 4.02
CA GLN A 107 3.31 12.64 5.25
C GLN A 107 2.44 11.40 5.10
N SER A 108 3.08 10.24 4.96
CA SER A 108 2.36 8.97 4.80
C SER A 108 1.85 8.42 6.13
N GLU A 109 2.57 8.72 7.23
CA GLU A 109 2.25 8.30 8.59
C GLU A 109 3.03 9.16 9.62
N PRO A 110 2.78 9.03 10.93
CA PRO A 110 3.59 9.72 11.93
C PRO A 110 5.08 9.40 11.77
N GLY A 111 5.90 10.44 11.72
CA GLY A 111 7.37 10.30 11.60
C GLY A 111 7.90 9.89 10.23
N SER A 112 7.04 9.73 9.19
CA SER A 112 7.50 9.34 7.86
C SER A 112 6.92 10.23 6.76
N ARG A 113 7.81 10.78 5.94
CA ARG A 113 7.48 11.54 4.73
C ARG A 113 7.99 10.81 3.49
N THR A 114 7.12 10.67 2.51
CA THR A 114 7.42 9.97 1.26
C THR A 114 7.72 10.99 0.17
N PRO A 115 8.90 10.95 -0.47
CA PRO A 115 9.19 11.73 -1.66
C PRO A 115 8.40 11.19 -2.86
N ALA A 116 7.92 12.11 -3.72
CA ALA A 116 7.24 11.72 -4.94
C ALA A 116 7.39 12.79 -6.04
N TRP A 117 7.26 12.37 -7.28
CA TRP A 117 6.99 13.27 -8.39
C TRP A 117 5.48 13.37 -8.63
N LEU A 118 4.99 14.59 -8.82
CA LEU A 118 3.62 14.89 -9.24
C LEU A 118 3.69 15.62 -10.58
N CYS A 119 3.16 15.00 -11.64
CA CYS A 119 3.07 15.63 -12.95
C CYS A 119 1.61 16.02 -13.23
N VAL A 120 1.39 17.29 -13.53
CA VAL A 120 0.04 17.86 -13.69
C VAL A 120 -0.09 18.48 -15.07
N PRO A 121 -0.96 17.93 -15.92
CA PRO A 121 -1.26 18.56 -17.22
C PRO A 121 -1.73 19.99 -17.06
N LYS A 122 -1.20 20.93 -17.85
CA LYS A 122 -1.60 22.35 -17.79
C LYS A 122 -3.10 22.51 -18.07
N ALA A 123 -3.71 21.62 -18.85
CA ALA A 123 -5.15 21.62 -19.08
C ALA A 123 -5.94 21.34 -17.79
N ALA A 124 -5.44 20.44 -16.94
CA ALA A 124 -6.07 20.15 -15.64
C ALA A 124 -6.01 21.36 -14.71
N LEU A 125 -4.89 22.06 -14.67
CA LEU A 125 -4.72 23.30 -13.90
C LEU A 125 -5.67 24.43 -14.38
N ARG A 126 -6.12 24.39 -15.64
CA ARG A 126 -7.08 25.36 -16.20
C ARG A 126 -8.55 24.93 -16.06
N GLY A 127 -8.85 24.03 -15.12
CA GLY A 127 -10.24 23.65 -14.78
C GLY A 127 -10.82 22.50 -15.60
N ARG A 128 -9.99 21.63 -16.19
CA ARG A 128 -10.42 20.39 -16.87
C ARG A 128 -9.93 19.18 -16.06
N PRO A 129 -10.67 18.74 -15.01
CA PRO A 129 -10.26 17.62 -14.17
C PRO A 129 -9.87 16.39 -14.99
N ALA A 130 -8.77 15.78 -14.65
CA ALA A 130 -8.17 14.66 -15.38
C ALA A 130 -8.16 13.38 -14.53
N PRO A 131 -8.24 12.20 -15.16
CA PRO A 131 -7.99 10.94 -14.46
C PRO A 131 -6.55 10.90 -13.94
N ALA A 132 -6.33 10.16 -12.86
CA ALA A 132 -5.03 10.08 -12.24
C ALA A 132 -4.42 8.69 -12.30
N VAL A 133 -3.09 8.62 -12.33
CA VAL A 133 -2.33 7.36 -12.38
C VAL A 133 -1.20 7.38 -11.36
N LEU A 134 -1.15 6.34 -10.55
CA LEU A 134 -0.02 5.99 -9.69
C LEU A 134 1.05 5.30 -10.54
N CYS A 135 2.25 5.88 -10.64
CA CYS A 135 3.34 5.42 -11.52
C CYS A 135 4.51 4.91 -10.68
N LEU A 136 4.68 3.59 -10.63
CA LEU A 136 5.61 2.93 -9.72
C LEU A 136 6.89 2.49 -10.43
N HIS A 137 8.03 2.95 -9.92
CA HIS A 137 9.33 2.78 -10.57
C HIS A 137 9.92 1.37 -10.41
N PRO A 138 10.76 0.92 -11.37
CA PRO A 138 11.52 -0.33 -11.24
C PRO A 138 12.56 -0.22 -10.13
N THR A 139 13.22 -1.34 -9.80
CA THR A 139 14.39 -1.33 -8.94
C THR A 139 15.48 -0.43 -9.53
N ASP A 140 15.78 0.65 -8.85
CA ASP A 140 16.90 1.53 -9.13
C ASP A 140 17.48 2.05 -7.81
N ASN A 141 18.74 1.70 -7.55
CA ASN A 141 19.41 2.05 -6.29
C ASN A 141 20.05 3.45 -6.33
N THR A 142 20.06 4.12 -7.48
CA THR A 142 20.77 5.38 -7.69
C THR A 142 19.81 6.55 -7.81
N ILE A 143 18.88 6.48 -8.77
CA ILE A 143 17.96 7.58 -9.06
C ILE A 143 16.52 7.29 -8.61
N GLY A 144 16.17 6.00 -8.38
CA GLY A 144 14.87 5.62 -7.84
C GLY A 144 13.70 6.05 -8.73
N HIS A 145 12.76 6.79 -8.15
CA HIS A 145 11.55 7.26 -8.85
C HIS A 145 11.79 8.35 -9.92
N ASP A 146 12.98 8.93 -9.98
CA ASP A 146 13.33 9.91 -11.01
C ASP A 146 13.24 9.29 -12.42
N VAL A 147 13.47 7.98 -12.53
CA VAL A 147 13.41 7.25 -13.81
C VAL A 147 12.06 7.38 -14.51
N VAL A 148 10.95 7.39 -13.77
CA VAL A 148 9.61 7.39 -14.37
C VAL A 148 9.14 8.76 -14.84
N VAL A 149 9.87 9.82 -14.50
CA VAL A 149 9.65 11.18 -14.99
C VAL A 149 10.71 11.64 -15.99
N GLY A 150 11.56 10.72 -16.46
CA GLY A 150 12.57 11.01 -17.48
C GLY A 150 13.80 11.74 -16.99
N LEU A 151 14.10 11.71 -15.69
CA LEU A 151 15.31 12.31 -15.10
C LEU A 151 16.46 11.31 -15.01
N GLY A 152 16.64 10.52 -16.06
CA GLY A 152 17.70 9.51 -16.17
C GLY A 152 17.17 8.09 -16.26
N GLY A 153 18.10 7.11 -16.19
CA GLY A 153 17.79 5.70 -16.30
C GLY A 153 17.71 5.17 -17.73
N ARG A 154 17.09 4.01 -17.90
CA ARG A 154 16.99 3.36 -19.23
C ARG A 154 15.90 4.03 -20.07
N PRO A 155 16.05 4.04 -21.41
CA PRO A 155 15.00 4.47 -22.33
C PRO A 155 13.65 3.75 -22.07
N ASN A 156 12.56 4.40 -22.47
CA ASN A 156 11.19 3.86 -22.36
C ASN A 156 10.76 3.53 -20.91
N ARG A 157 11.22 4.34 -19.94
CA ARG A 157 10.82 4.23 -18.53
C ARG A 157 10.12 5.47 -18.00
N ALA A 158 9.99 6.52 -18.80
CA ALA A 158 9.41 7.79 -18.39
C ALA A 158 7.87 7.83 -18.45
N TYR A 159 7.21 6.70 -18.13
CA TYR A 159 5.76 6.55 -18.29
C TYR A 159 4.93 7.52 -17.44
N ALA A 160 5.44 8.06 -16.34
CA ALA A 160 4.72 9.09 -15.60
C ALA A 160 4.70 10.43 -16.36
N ALA A 161 5.83 10.80 -16.98
CA ALA A 161 5.92 11.96 -17.86
C ALA A 161 5.06 11.78 -19.12
N GLU A 162 5.20 10.64 -19.79
CA GLU A 162 4.44 10.32 -21.00
C GLU A 162 2.92 10.31 -20.79
N LEU A 163 2.43 9.82 -19.64
CA LEU A 163 1.02 9.87 -19.29
C LEU A 163 0.58 11.30 -18.99
N ALA A 164 1.43 12.11 -18.36
CA ALA A 164 1.11 13.51 -18.11
C ALA A 164 0.98 14.32 -19.42
N GLU A 165 1.84 14.05 -20.41
CA GLU A 165 1.72 14.61 -21.78
C GLU A 165 0.40 14.23 -22.45
N ARG A 166 -0.14 13.03 -22.14
CA ARG A 166 -1.42 12.53 -22.63
C ARG A 166 -2.62 12.99 -21.81
N GLY A 167 -2.41 13.86 -20.83
CA GLY A 167 -3.49 14.48 -20.06
C GLY A 167 -3.89 13.77 -18.76
N PHE A 168 -3.10 12.83 -18.26
CA PHE A 168 -3.31 12.22 -16.95
C PHE A 168 -2.55 12.98 -15.87
N VAL A 169 -3.13 13.17 -14.70
CA VAL A 169 -2.35 13.55 -13.51
C VAL A 169 -1.61 12.32 -13.02
N THR A 170 -0.28 12.41 -12.86
CA THR A 170 0.51 11.27 -12.40
C THR A 170 1.22 11.57 -11.09
N ILE A 171 1.26 10.57 -10.19
CA ILE A 171 2.07 10.60 -8.98
C ILE A 171 3.01 9.40 -8.95
N ALA A 172 4.27 9.65 -8.65
CA ALA A 172 5.32 8.63 -8.64
C ALA A 172 6.05 8.65 -7.29
N PRO A 173 5.57 7.91 -6.27
CA PRO A 173 6.25 7.78 -4.99
C PRO A 173 7.57 7.04 -5.11
N SER A 174 8.52 7.39 -4.25
CA SER A 174 9.75 6.63 -4.08
C SER A 174 9.47 5.33 -3.32
N TYR A 175 10.05 4.23 -3.78
CA TYR A 175 9.99 2.95 -3.07
C TYR A 175 10.97 2.97 -1.88
N PRO A 176 10.57 2.50 -0.68
CA PRO A 176 11.43 2.50 0.50
C PRO A 176 12.68 1.63 0.33
N LEU A 177 13.77 2.04 0.94
CA LEU A 177 15.07 1.38 0.90
C LEU A 177 15.68 1.30 -0.52
N LEU A 178 15.26 2.20 -1.41
CA LEU A 178 15.88 2.43 -2.71
C LEU A 178 16.32 3.89 -2.85
N ALA A 179 17.42 4.09 -3.56
CA ALA A 179 17.99 5.41 -3.82
C ALA A 179 18.03 6.30 -2.57
N ARG A 180 17.48 7.51 -2.63
CA ARG A 180 17.51 8.49 -1.53
C ARG A 180 16.43 8.30 -0.47
N TYR A 181 15.47 7.39 -0.66
CA TYR A 181 14.39 7.18 0.30
C TYR A 181 14.70 6.00 1.23
N GLN A 182 15.17 6.31 2.45
CA GLN A 182 15.67 5.34 3.42
C GLN A 182 14.90 5.44 4.76
N PRO A 183 13.57 5.13 4.78
CA PRO A 183 12.81 5.16 6.03
C PRO A 183 13.24 4.00 6.95
N ASP A 184 13.13 4.20 8.26
CA ASP A 184 13.27 3.12 9.23
C ASP A 184 12.03 2.20 9.18
N VAL A 185 12.04 1.25 8.24
CA VAL A 185 10.92 0.33 7.97
C VAL A 185 10.49 -0.42 9.23
N ARG A 186 11.46 -0.90 10.03
CA ARG A 186 11.17 -1.65 11.26
C ARG A 186 10.72 -0.76 12.40
N GLY A 187 11.36 0.38 12.60
CA GLY A 187 10.98 1.38 13.61
C GLY A 187 9.58 1.95 13.36
N LEU A 188 9.16 2.02 12.08
CA LEU A 188 7.79 2.37 11.70
C LEU A 188 6.79 1.20 11.86
N GLY A 189 7.23 0.02 12.30
CA GLY A 189 6.38 -1.13 12.58
C GLY A 189 6.04 -1.99 11.36
N TYR A 190 6.80 -1.90 10.26
CA TYR A 190 6.62 -2.76 9.09
C TYR A 190 7.54 -3.97 9.12
N GLU A 191 7.01 -5.09 8.65
CA GLU A 191 7.77 -6.33 8.50
C GLU A 191 8.49 -6.41 7.15
N SER A 192 8.07 -5.57 6.18
CA SER A 192 8.63 -5.55 4.82
C SER A 192 8.58 -4.16 4.19
N GLY A 193 9.56 -3.88 3.33
CA GLY A 193 9.55 -2.68 2.48
C GLY A 193 8.39 -2.70 1.47
N THR A 194 7.96 -3.87 1.01
CA THR A 194 6.79 -3.99 0.14
C THR A 194 5.52 -3.47 0.82
N MET A 195 5.26 -3.84 2.09
CA MET A 195 4.08 -3.32 2.81
C MET A 195 4.21 -1.82 3.08
N LYS A 196 5.41 -1.32 3.42
CA LYS A 196 5.67 0.12 3.55
C LYS A 196 5.39 0.85 2.23
N ALA A 197 5.85 0.32 1.09
CA ALA A 197 5.58 0.89 -0.23
C ALA A 197 4.08 0.90 -0.56
N ILE A 198 3.36 -0.17 -0.25
CA ILE A 198 1.90 -0.23 -0.43
C ILE A 198 1.21 0.87 0.39
N TRP A 199 1.62 1.05 1.65
CA TRP A 199 1.06 2.13 2.48
C TRP A 199 1.37 3.51 1.90
N ASP A 200 2.60 3.76 1.47
CA ASP A 200 2.98 5.01 0.82
C ASP A 200 2.14 5.27 -0.43
N ASN A 201 1.88 4.23 -1.23
CA ASN A 201 1.03 4.30 -2.42
C ASN A 201 -0.44 4.60 -2.07
N VAL A 202 -0.99 3.99 -1.02
CA VAL A 202 -2.34 4.30 -0.50
C VAL A 202 -2.43 5.79 -0.14
N ARG A 203 -1.41 6.31 0.53
CA ARG A 203 -1.35 7.73 0.90
C ARG A 203 -1.11 8.64 -0.32
N ALA A 204 -0.40 8.19 -1.35
CA ALA A 204 -0.28 8.90 -2.62
C ALA A 204 -1.64 9.03 -3.33
N ILE A 205 -2.49 8.02 -3.24
CA ILE A 205 -3.87 8.10 -3.74
C ILE A 205 -4.67 9.12 -2.93
N ASP A 206 -4.50 9.19 -1.60
CA ASP A 206 -5.12 10.25 -0.79
C ASP A 206 -4.63 11.65 -1.24
N VAL A 207 -3.35 11.81 -1.64
CA VAL A 207 -2.86 13.06 -2.24
C VAL A 207 -3.60 13.35 -3.53
N LEU A 208 -3.71 12.40 -4.46
CA LEU A 208 -4.43 12.59 -5.73
C LEU A 208 -5.88 13.02 -5.50
N GLU A 209 -6.59 12.37 -4.60
CA GLU A 209 -7.99 12.69 -4.28
C GLU A 209 -8.17 14.06 -3.61
N SER A 210 -7.13 14.59 -2.96
CA SER A 210 -7.16 15.93 -2.36
C SER A 210 -7.00 17.06 -3.38
N LEU A 211 -6.62 16.75 -4.62
CA LEU A 211 -6.32 17.74 -5.65
C LEU A 211 -7.57 18.10 -6.45
N PRO A 212 -7.95 19.39 -6.56
CA PRO A 212 -9.20 19.81 -7.19
C PRO A 212 -9.25 19.54 -8.71
N PHE A 213 -8.14 19.26 -9.32
CA PHE A 213 -7.99 18.99 -10.75
C PHE A 213 -7.91 17.50 -11.08
N VAL A 214 -8.08 16.61 -10.09
CA VAL A 214 -8.19 15.16 -10.29
C VAL A 214 -9.66 14.76 -10.34
N ALA A 215 -10.02 13.98 -11.36
CA ALA A 215 -11.38 13.47 -11.50
C ALA A 215 -11.64 12.36 -10.47
N ALA A 216 -12.66 12.50 -9.65
CA ALA A 216 -12.99 11.56 -8.58
C ALA A 216 -13.24 10.13 -9.09
N GLY A 217 -12.77 9.14 -8.34
CA GLY A 217 -13.01 7.71 -8.60
C GLY A 217 -12.30 7.13 -9.83
N ARG A 218 -11.38 7.88 -10.45
CA ARG A 218 -10.69 7.45 -11.69
C ARG A 218 -9.17 7.38 -11.47
N VAL A 219 -8.72 6.40 -10.68
CA VAL A 219 -7.30 6.17 -10.41
C VAL A 219 -6.85 4.87 -11.07
N GLY A 220 -5.78 4.94 -11.86
CA GLY A 220 -5.05 3.79 -12.37
C GLY A 220 -3.74 3.57 -11.63
N ALA A 221 -3.11 2.40 -11.80
CA ALA A 221 -1.75 2.14 -11.38
C ALA A 221 -0.95 1.50 -12.52
N ILE A 222 0.29 1.94 -12.71
CA ILE A 222 1.21 1.38 -13.68
C ILE A 222 2.60 1.23 -13.07
N GLY A 223 3.30 0.19 -13.45
CA GLY A 223 4.70 0.03 -13.09
C GLY A 223 5.42 -1.02 -13.92
N HIS A 224 6.75 -0.94 -13.91
CA HIS A 224 7.62 -1.90 -14.56
C HIS A 224 8.49 -2.64 -13.53
N SER A 225 8.71 -3.94 -13.73
CA SER A 225 9.53 -4.78 -12.85
C SER A 225 9.02 -4.70 -11.39
N LEU A 226 9.82 -4.27 -10.42
CA LEU A 226 9.38 -4.02 -9.03
C LEU A 226 8.16 -3.10 -8.97
N GLY A 227 8.12 -2.05 -9.80
CA GLY A 227 6.94 -1.17 -9.91
C GLY A 227 5.70 -1.90 -10.39
N GLY A 228 5.84 -2.82 -11.36
CA GLY A 228 4.74 -3.66 -11.84
C GLY A 228 4.22 -4.62 -10.77
N HIS A 229 5.11 -5.26 -10.03
CA HIS A 229 4.78 -6.03 -8.84
C HIS A 229 4.04 -5.19 -7.80
N ASN A 230 4.59 -4.03 -7.46
CA ASN A 230 4.01 -3.14 -6.44
C ASN A 230 2.64 -2.57 -6.87
N ALA A 231 2.43 -2.31 -8.17
CA ALA A 231 1.14 -1.87 -8.71
C ALA A 231 0.03 -2.90 -8.46
N VAL A 232 0.30 -4.18 -8.76
CA VAL A 232 -0.67 -5.27 -8.53
C VAL A 232 -0.94 -5.45 -7.03
N TYR A 233 0.11 -5.52 -6.20
CA TYR A 233 -0.05 -5.73 -4.76
C TYR A 233 -0.76 -4.54 -4.09
N THR A 234 -0.48 -3.31 -4.53
CA THR A 234 -1.23 -2.14 -4.06
C THR A 234 -2.71 -2.25 -4.43
N ALA A 235 -3.04 -2.58 -5.68
CA ALA A 235 -4.42 -2.68 -6.13
C ALA A 235 -5.23 -3.78 -5.44
N VAL A 236 -4.59 -4.86 -5.03
CA VAL A 236 -5.25 -5.91 -4.21
C VAL A 236 -5.73 -5.37 -2.87
N LEU A 237 -4.99 -4.42 -2.28
CA LEU A 237 -5.27 -3.86 -0.94
C LEU A 237 -5.96 -2.49 -0.99
N GLU A 238 -5.94 -1.79 -2.14
CA GLU A 238 -6.49 -0.45 -2.33
C GLU A 238 -7.60 -0.45 -3.42
N PRO A 239 -8.88 -0.53 -3.03
CA PRO A 239 -9.99 -0.68 -3.97
C PRO A 239 -10.28 0.56 -4.85
N ARG A 240 -9.69 1.72 -4.56
CA ARG A 240 -9.82 2.92 -5.40
C ARG A 240 -9.06 2.81 -6.73
N ILE A 241 -8.16 1.84 -6.85
CA ILE A 241 -7.47 1.55 -8.11
C ILE A 241 -8.41 0.75 -9.02
N GLY A 242 -8.88 1.38 -10.10
CA GLY A 242 -9.82 0.78 -11.05
C GLY A 242 -9.15 0.11 -12.27
N ALA A 243 -7.87 0.40 -12.52
CA ALA A 243 -7.12 -0.20 -13.63
C ALA A 243 -5.65 -0.39 -13.23
N VAL A 244 -5.06 -1.52 -13.64
CA VAL A 244 -3.66 -1.85 -13.33
C VAL A 244 -2.93 -2.28 -14.58
N VAL A 245 -1.74 -1.71 -14.79
CA VAL A 245 -0.79 -2.14 -15.82
C VAL A 245 0.49 -2.60 -15.15
N SER A 246 0.79 -3.89 -15.28
CA SER A 246 2.00 -4.51 -14.76
C SER A 246 2.91 -4.95 -15.91
N SER A 247 4.02 -4.27 -16.09
CA SER A 247 5.04 -4.63 -17.07
C SER A 247 6.16 -5.41 -16.40
N CYS A 248 6.34 -6.69 -16.75
CA CYS A 248 7.38 -7.58 -16.18
C CYS A 248 7.37 -7.63 -14.64
N GLY A 249 6.20 -7.46 -14.01
CA GLY A 249 6.10 -7.35 -12.56
C GLY A 249 5.68 -8.64 -11.86
N LEU A 250 5.26 -9.64 -12.58
CA LEU A 250 4.78 -10.91 -12.02
C LEU A 250 5.47 -12.09 -12.67
N ASP A 251 5.85 -13.04 -11.83
CA ASP A 251 6.36 -14.34 -12.20
C ASP A 251 6.05 -15.31 -11.05
N LEU A 252 6.19 -16.62 -11.30
CA LEU A 252 6.22 -17.58 -10.23
C LEU A 252 7.54 -17.44 -9.46
N TYR A 253 7.47 -17.16 -8.17
CA TYR A 253 8.67 -16.99 -7.36
C TYR A 253 9.60 -18.21 -7.41
N THR A 254 9.04 -19.42 -7.56
CA THR A 254 9.81 -20.66 -7.69
C THR A 254 10.56 -20.79 -9.01
N ASP A 255 10.12 -20.07 -10.06
CA ASP A 255 10.70 -20.15 -11.40
C ASP A 255 11.51 -18.92 -11.78
N TYR A 256 11.45 -17.88 -10.95
CA TYR A 256 12.14 -16.61 -11.18
C TYR A 256 13.64 -16.83 -11.38
N TYR A 257 14.20 -16.33 -12.46
CA TYR A 257 15.55 -16.63 -12.93
C TYR A 257 15.86 -18.13 -13.02
N GLY A 258 14.89 -18.94 -13.51
CA GLY A 258 15.07 -20.38 -13.62
C GLY A 258 15.14 -21.11 -12.30
N GLY A 259 14.61 -20.54 -11.23
CA GLY A 259 14.62 -21.12 -9.89
C GLY A 259 15.96 -20.99 -9.16
N ASP A 260 16.84 -20.06 -9.59
CA ASP A 260 18.15 -19.84 -8.94
C ASP A 260 17.96 -19.49 -7.44
N PRO A 261 18.48 -20.31 -6.50
CA PRO A 261 18.36 -20.03 -5.06
C PRO A 261 18.88 -18.67 -4.61
N LYS A 262 19.77 -18.04 -5.38
CA LYS A 262 20.31 -16.70 -5.07
C LYS A 262 19.23 -15.63 -5.04
N VAL A 263 18.12 -15.80 -5.79
CA VAL A 263 17.01 -14.83 -5.81
C VAL A 263 16.22 -14.80 -4.50
N TRP A 264 16.42 -15.80 -3.62
CA TRP A 264 15.74 -15.94 -2.34
C TRP A 264 16.59 -15.54 -1.13
N GLN A 265 17.89 -15.27 -1.34
CA GLN A 265 18.79 -14.97 -0.23
C GLN A 265 18.39 -13.65 0.47
N PRO A 266 18.44 -13.61 1.83
CA PRO A 266 18.08 -12.41 2.59
C PRO A 266 18.91 -11.17 2.23
N GLU A 267 20.15 -11.36 1.79
CA GLU A 267 21.08 -10.27 1.48
C GLU A 267 20.94 -9.75 0.05
N LYS A 268 20.46 -10.57 -0.88
CA LYS A 268 20.53 -10.26 -2.32
C LYS A 268 19.22 -10.44 -3.08
N GLY A 269 18.33 -11.30 -2.59
CA GLY A 269 17.11 -11.69 -3.27
C GLY A 269 15.84 -11.01 -2.74
N TRP A 270 14.72 -11.65 -3.01
CA TRP A 270 13.40 -11.17 -2.58
C TRP A 270 13.17 -11.22 -1.07
N CYS A 271 13.96 -12.00 -0.31
CA CYS A 271 13.88 -12.09 1.14
C CYS A 271 14.60 -10.94 1.88
N GLN A 272 15.09 -9.92 1.18
CA GLN A 272 15.59 -8.70 1.80
C GLN A 272 14.47 -7.90 2.47
N LEU A 273 14.82 -7.12 3.50
CA LEU A 273 13.88 -6.22 4.19
C LEU A 273 13.16 -5.26 3.22
N ARG A 274 13.87 -4.79 2.18
CA ARG A 274 13.26 -3.90 1.16
C ARG A 274 12.12 -4.55 0.38
N TYR A 275 12.03 -5.88 0.36
CA TYR A 275 10.99 -6.62 -0.35
C TYR A 275 10.12 -7.40 0.63
N MET A 276 10.28 -8.74 0.72
CA MET A 276 9.43 -9.64 1.50
C MET A 276 10.26 -10.64 2.30
N PRO A 277 10.77 -10.28 3.49
CA PRO A 277 11.68 -11.13 4.27
C PRO A 277 11.15 -12.53 4.62
N ARG A 278 9.80 -12.68 4.63
CA ARG A 278 9.14 -13.95 4.98
C ARG A 278 8.50 -14.65 3.79
N LEU A 279 9.06 -14.45 2.59
CA LEU A 279 8.55 -15.06 1.37
C LEU A 279 8.73 -16.58 1.33
N LEU A 280 9.73 -17.13 2.02
CA LEU A 280 10.01 -18.56 2.17
C LEU A 280 9.75 -19.04 3.59
#